data_ffeb57422ad015d39af7f5f9995c0ca7
#
_entry.id   ffeb57422ad015d39af7f5f9995c0ca7
#
_cell.length_a   1.000
_cell.length_b   1.000
_cell.length_c   1.000
_cell.angle_alpha   90.00
_cell.angle_beta   90.00
_cell.angle_gamma   90.00
#
_symmetry.space_group_name_H-M   'P 1'
#
loop_
_entity.id
_entity.type
_entity.pdbx_description
1 polymer ?
#
loop_
_entity_poly.entity_id
_entity_poly.type
_entity_poly.pdbx_seq_one_letter_code
_entity_poly.pdbx_strand_id
1 'polypeptide(L)'
;MSQWKNICKIDDILPATGVCALLGNEQVAIFRPYHSDQVFAISNIDPFFESSVLSRGLIAEHQGELWVASPLKKQRFRLSDGLCMEDEQFSVKHYEARVKDLSLIHI
;
A
#
# COMPACT_ATOMS: atom_id res chain seq x y z
N MET A 1 -14.70 -16.02 7.08
CA MET A 1 -15.44 -14.78 7.32
C MET A 1 -14.44 -13.64 7.53
N SER A 2 -14.48 -12.67 6.68
CA SER A 2 -13.55 -11.56 6.82
C SER A 2 -14.07 -10.57 7.87
N GLN A 3 -13.17 -10.09 8.70
CA GLN A 3 -13.47 -9.07 9.68
C GLN A 3 -12.73 -7.80 9.29
N TRP A 4 -13.46 -6.74 9.09
CA TRP A 4 -12.88 -5.44 8.80
C TRP A 4 -12.45 -4.77 10.09
N LYS A 5 -11.22 -4.24 10.10
CA LYS A 5 -10.70 -3.51 11.24
C LYS A 5 -10.50 -2.05 10.88
N ASN A 6 -10.85 -1.18 11.82
CA ASN A 6 -10.58 0.26 11.67
C ASN A 6 -9.08 0.50 11.82
N ILE A 7 -8.49 1.14 10.83
CA ILE A 7 -7.04 1.37 10.84
C ILE A 7 -6.73 2.84 11.12
N CYS A 8 -7.27 3.75 10.32
CA CYS A 8 -7.03 5.19 10.45
C CYS A 8 -8.10 5.94 9.64
N LYS A 9 -8.06 7.27 9.72
CA LYS A 9 -8.92 8.11 8.90
C LYS A 9 -8.26 8.37 7.56
N ILE A 10 -9.08 8.56 6.53
CA ILE A 10 -8.55 8.87 5.18
C ILE A 10 -7.69 10.13 5.21
N ASP A 11 -8.05 11.12 6.04
CA ASP A 11 -7.31 12.37 6.12
C ASP A 11 -5.98 12.23 6.86
N ASP A 12 -5.71 11.08 7.47
CA ASP A 12 -4.38 10.79 8.03
C ASP A 12 -3.35 10.51 6.94
N ILE A 13 -3.80 10.32 5.69
CA ILE A 13 -2.92 10.05 4.57
C ILE A 13 -3.05 11.19 3.56
N LEU A 14 -1.96 11.92 3.33
CA LEU A 14 -1.94 12.95 2.30
C LEU A 14 -2.05 12.30 0.91
N PRO A 15 -2.72 12.96 -0.04
CA PRO A 15 -2.77 12.42 -1.41
C PRO A 15 -1.37 12.19 -1.98
N ALA A 16 -1.23 11.15 -2.78
CA ALA A 16 0.02 10.70 -3.41
C ALA A 16 1.06 10.19 -2.42
N THR A 17 0.63 9.79 -1.21
CA THR A 17 1.55 9.25 -0.20
C THR A 17 1.03 7.94 0.38
N GLY A 18 1.86 7.32 1.21
CA GLY A 18 1.51 6.14 1.98
C GLY A 18 1.86 6.29 3.44
N VAL A 19 1.23 5.47 4.27
CA VAL A 19 1.54 5.37 5.70
C VAL A 19 1.67 3.90 6.05
N CYS A 20 2.38 3.62 7.13
CA CYS A 20 2.52 2.27 7.65
C CYS A 20 1.58 2.06 8.83
N ALA A 21 0.90 0.91 8.84
CA ALA A 21 0.03 0.51 9.94
C ALA A 21 0.33 -0.93 10.34
N LEU A 22 -0.04 -1.31 11.55
CA LEU A 22 0.04 -2.70 12.00
C LEU A 22 -1.32 -3.35 11.90
N LEU A 23 -1.35 -4.51 11.27
CA LEU A 23 -2.52 -5.37 11.22
C LEU A 23 -2.12 -6.70 11.86
N GLY A 24 -2.43 -6.86 13.15
CA GLY A 24 -1.86 -7.95 13.90
C GLY A 24 -0.34 -7.80 13.99
N ASN A 25 0.40 -8.81 13.51
CA ASN A 25 1.86 -8.78 13.46
C ASN A 25 2.41 -8.31 12.12
N GLU A 26 1.55 -7.94 11.19
CA GLU A 26 1.97 -7.57 9.84
C GLU A 26 2.03 -6.07 9.67
N GLN A 27 3.10 -5.60 9.03
CA GLN A 27 3.22 -4.20 8.66
C GLN A 27 2.58 -3.99 7.30
N VAL A 28 1.62 -3.09 7.23
CA VAL A 28 0.86 -2.81 6.02
C VAL A 28 1.13 -1.38 5.59
N ALA A 29 1.47 -1.21 4.32
CA ALA A 29 1.58 0.12 3.71
C ALA A 29 0.24 0.45 3.07
N ILE A 30 -0.36 1.58 3.47
CA ILE A 30 -1.64 2.05 2.95
C ILE A 30 -1.38 3.28 2.12
N PHE A 31 -1.81 3.25 0.85
CA PHE A 31 -1.55 4.32 -0.10
C PHE A 31 -2.84 5.00 -0.50
N ARG A 32 -2.80 6.32 -0.57
CA ARG A 32 -3.86 7.18 -1.08
C ARG A 32 -3.33 7.89 -2.33
N PRO A 33 -3.51 7.33 -3.53
CA PRO A 33 -2.84 7.89 -4.71
C PRO A 33 -3.38 9.25 -5.14
N TYR A 34 -4.67 9.51 -4.90
CA TYR A 34 -5.31 10.73 -5.34
C TYR A 34 -6.04 11.41 -4.20
N HIS A 35 -6.48 12.65 -4.42
CA HIS A 35 -7.36 13.35 -3.48
C HIS A 35 -8.79 12.79 -3.62
N SER A 36 -8.95 11.53 -3.21
CA SER A 36 -10.21 10.80 -3.30
C SER A 36 -10.24 9.76 -2.18
N ASP A 37 -11.29 8.94 -2.16
CA ASP A 37 -11.43 7.88 -1.17
C ASP A 37 -10.79 6.56 -1.62
N GLN A 38 -10.07 6.56 -2.74
CA GLN A 38 -9.42 5.35 -3.22
C GLN A 38 -8.16 5.07 -2.42
N VAL A 39 -8.08 3.87 -1.83
CA VAL A 39 -6.93 3.44 -1.05
C VAL A 39 -6.51 2.04 -1.44
N PHE A 40 -5.22 1.75 -1.27
CA PHE A 40 -4.64 0.44 -1.52
C PHE A 40 -3.77 0.04 -0.35
N ALA A 41 -3.68 -1.26 -0.09
CA ALA A 41 -2.88 -1.77 1.01
C ALA A 41 -2.05 -2.96 0.55
N ILE A 42 -0.74 -2.87 0.73
CA ILE A 42 0.20 -3.96 0.46
C ILE A 42 1.16 -4.09 1.64
N SER A 43 1.94 -5.16 1.67
CA SER A 43 2.97 -5.30 2.70
C SER A 43 3.92 -4.11 2.68
N ASN A 44 4.32 -3.63 3.85
CA ASN A 44 5.30 -2.56 3.96
C ASN A 44 6.74 -3.04 3.80
N ILE A 45 6.95 -4.35 3.75
CA ILE A 45 8.29 -4.94 3.70
C ILE A 45 8.76 -5.08 2.26
N ASP A 46 9.86 -4.42 1.92
CA ASP A 46 10.54 -4.63 0.63
C ASP A 46 11.18 -6.01 0.65
N PRO A 47 10.76 -6.95 -0.21
CA PRO A 47 11.23 -8.34 -0.13
C PRO A 47 12.67 -8.53 -0.61
N PHE A 48 13.24 -7.56 -1.34
CA PHE A 48 14.63 -7.63 -1.78
C PHE A 48 15.61 -7.37 -0.64
N PHE A 49 15.20 -6.52 0.31
CA PHE A 49 16.08 -6.09 1.41
C PHE A 49 15.50 -6.41 2.78
N GLU A 50 14.30 -6.97 2.83
CA GLU A 50 13.59 -7.27 4.07
C GLU A 50 13.49 -6.04 4.98
N SER A 51 13.25 -4.88 4.38
CA SER A 51 13.21 -3.59 5.08
C SER A 51 11.81 -2.97 5.02
N SER A 52 11.41 -2.32 6.10
CA SER A 52 10.07 -1.74 6.30
C SER A 52 9.99 -0.37 5.67
N VAL A 53 9.97 -0.27 4.33
CA VAL A 53 10.14 1.00 3.64
C VAL A 53 9.12 1.29 2.54
N LEU A 54 8.25 0.34 2.17
CA LEU A 54 7.40 0.55 0.98
C LEU A 54 6.43 1.72 1.15
N SER A 55 5.96 1.99 2.38
CA SER A 55 5.09 3.14 2.61
C SER A 55 5.77 4.47 2.31
N ARG A 56 7.08 4.51 2.24
CA ARG A 56 7.86 5.70 1.92
C ARG A 56 8.21 5.81 0.43
N GLY A 57 7.77 4.85 -0.38
CA GLY A 57 8.05 4.85 -1.81
C GLY A 57 7.26 5.89 -2.56
N LEU A 58 7.62 6.08 -3.83
CA LEU A 58 6.96 7.02 -4.71
C LEU A 58 5.90 6.30 -5.53
N ILE A 59 4.68 6.85 -5.51
CA ILE A 59 3.58 6.32 -6.31
C ILE A 59 3.75 6.81 -7.74
N ALA A 60 3.62 5.91 -8.71
CA ALA A 60 3.73 6.22 -10.12
C ALA A 60 2.69 5.42 -10.91
N GLU A 61 2.26 5.99 -12.03
CA GLU A 61 1.35 5.31 -12.95
C GLU A 61 2.13 4.77 -14.13
N HIS A 62 1.84 3.54 -14.52
CA HIS A 62 2.48 2.91 -15.66
C HIS A 62 1.44 2.05 -16.37
N GLN A 63 1.18 2.36 -17.64
CA GLN A 63 0.22 1.64 -18.47
C GLN A 63 -1.17 1.52 -17.83
N GLY A 64 -1.63 2.59 -17.22
CA GLY A 64 -2.95 2.65 -16.61
C GLY A 64 -3.05 2.00 -15.23
N GLU A 65 -1.94 1.51 -14.67
CA GLU A 65 -1.93 0.91 -13.35
C GLU A 65 -1.04 1.70 -12.39
N LEU A 66 -1.35 1.61 -11.10
CA LEU A 66 -0.63 2.33 -10.06
C LEU A 66 0.40 1.41 -9.40
N TRP A 67 1.60 1.93 -9.23
CA TRP A 67 2.74 1.23 -8.65
C TRP A 67 3.38 2.10 -7.59
N VAL A 68 4.06 1.47 -6.64
CA VAL A 68 4.96 2.17 -5.73
C VAL A 68 6.39 1.71 -6.01
N ALA A 69 7.30 2.68 -6.16
CA ALA A 69 8.72 2.40 -6.32
C ALA A 69 9.37 2.42 -4.96
N SER A 70 10.05 1.33 -4.59
CA SER A 70 10.75 1.24 -3.32
C SER A 70 11.84 2.32 -3.24
N PRO A 71 12.02 2.96 -2.07
CA PRO A 71 13.08 3.96 -1.93
C PRO A 71 14.49 3.36 -1.95
N LEU A 72 14.64 2.04 -1.84
CA LEU A 72 15.96 1.41 -1.77
C LEU A 72 16.58 1.25 -3.15
N LYS A 73 16.04 0.42 -4.03
CA LYS A 73 16.57 0.28 -5.40
C LYS A 73 15.49 0.48 -6.45
N LYS A 74 14.38 1.06 -6.06
CA LYS A 74 13.30 1.48 -6.96
C LYS A 74 12.62 0.34 -7.70
N GLN A 75 12.66 -0.87 -7.17
CA GLN A 75 11.79 -1.93 -7.64
C GLN A 75 10.34 -1.49 -7.42
N ARG A 76 9.46 -1.87 -8.35
CA ARG A 76 8.09 -1.38 -8.37
C ARG A 76 7.12 -2.49 -8.01
N PHE A 77 6.16 -2.14 -7.16
CA PHE A 77 5.13 -3.07 -6.70
C PHE A 77 3.76 -2.49 -7.03
N ARG A 78 2.93 -3.28 -7.69
CA ARG A 78 1.60 -2.81 -8.10
C ARG A 78 0.70 -2.68 -6.88
N LEU A 79 0.00 -1.54 -6.76
CA LEU A 79 -0.80 -1.26 -5.58
C LEU A 79 -2.01 -2.17 -5.46
N SER A 80 -2.57 -2.62 -6.58
CA SER A 80 -3.80 -3.42 -6.56
C SER A 80 -3.58 -4.85 -6.06
N ASP A 81 -2.39 -5.43 -6.28
CA ASP A 81 -2.16 -6.85 -5.96
C ASP A 81 -0.75 -7.15 -5.44
N GLY A 82 0.14 -6.16 -5.36
CA GLY A 82 1.49 -6.39 -4.86
C GLY A 82 2.47 -7.00 -5.85
N LEU A 83 2.09 -7.13 -7.12
CA LEU A 83 2.97 -7.72 -8.13
C LEU A 83 4.24 -6.90 -8.30
N CYS A 84 5.40 -7.54 -8.23
CA CYS A 84 6.67 -6.86 -8.50
C CYS A 84 6.91 -6.82 -10.00
N MET A 85 7.09 -5.61 -10.56
CA MET A 85 7.29 -5.42 -11.99
C MET A 85 8.59 -6.04 -12.49
N GLU A 86 9.64 -5.96 -11.70
CA GLU A 86 10.98 -6.43 -12.09
C GLU A 86 11.17 -7.92 -11.93
N ASP A 87 10.49 -8.54 -10.94
CA ASP A 87 10.60 -9.97 -10.68
C ASP A 87 9.37 -10.42 -9.88
N GLU A 88 8.44 -11.10 -10.54
CA GLU A 88 7.19 -11.49 -9.91
C GLU A 88 7.35 -12.46 -8.74
N GLN A 89 8.49 -13.15 -8.64
CA GLN A 89 8.78 -14.00 -7.49
C GLN A 89 8.94 -13.21 -6.20
N PHE A 90 9.25 -11.92 -6.31
CA PHE A 90 9.38 -11.03 -5.17
C PHE A 90 8.14 -10.17 -4.93
N SER A 91 7.00 -10.57 -5.49
CA SER A 91 5.74 -9.89 -5.23
C SER A 91 5.39 -9.94 -3.76
N VAL A 92 4.67 -8.91 -3.28
CA VAL A 92 4.32 -8.80 -1.88
C VAL A 92 2.84 -9.06 -1.67
N LYS A 93 2.48 -9.38 -0.43
CA LYS A 93 1.08 -9.59 -0.05
C LYS A 93 0.30 -8.29 -0.22
N HIS A 94 -0.93 -8.41 -0.71
CA HIS A 94 -1.87 -7.29 -0.76
C HIS A 94 -3.03 -7.56 0.19
N TYR A 95 -3.73 -6.50 0.57
CA TYR A 95 -4.88 -6.55 1.47
C TYR A 95 -6.01 -5.77 0.83
N GLU A 96 -7.24 -6.22 1.08
CA GLU A 96 -8.40 -5.44 0.67
C GLU A 96 -8.57 -4.27 1.63
N ALA A 97 -8.70 -3.06 1.08
CA ALA A 97 -8.87 -1.85 1.85
C ALA A 97 -10.08 -1.08 1.30
N ARG A 98 -10.78 -0.40 2.20
CA ARG A 98 -11.94 0.41 1.82
C ARG A 98 -12.05 1.62 2.74
N VAL A 99 -12.73 2.65 2.26
CA VAL A 99 -13.12 3.78 3.09
C VAL A 99 -14.60 3.59 3.44
N LYS A 100 -14.92 3.67 4.73
CA LYS A 100 -16.29 3.50 5.22
C LYS A 100 -16.63 4.68 6.12
N ASP A 101 -17.95 4.97 6.24
CA ASP A 101 -18.47 6.07 7.06
C ASP A 101 -17.81 7.40 6.71
N LEU A 102 -17.56 7.61 5.41
CA LEU A 102 -17.01 8.82 4.81
C LEU A 102 -15.54 9.11 5.11
N SER A 103 -14.96 8.48 6.11
CA SER A 103 -13.59 8.85 6.51
C SER A 103 -12.73 7.75 7.10
N LEU A 104 -13.29 6.59 7.47
CA LEU A 104 -12.52 5.53 8.12
C LEU A 104 -11.99 4.52 7.12
N ILE A 105 -10.70 4.22 7.20
CA ILE A 105 -10.09 3.16 6.40
C ILE A 105 -10.19 1.85 7.16
N HIS A 106 -10.75 0.86 6.49
CA HIS A 106 -10.89 -0.50 6.99
C HIS A 106 -10.05 -1.46 6.17
N ILE A 107 -9.44 -2.39 6.84
CA ILE A 107 -8.74 -3.50 6.19
C ILE A 107 -9.25 -4.82 6.74
#